data_31fa5050ccdaac5cb0cac9b2d0496f95
#
_entry.id   31fa5050ccdaac5cb0cac9b2d0496f95
#
_cell.length_a   1.000
_cell.length_b   1.000
_cell.length_c   1.000
_cell.angle_alpha   90.00
_cell.angle_beta   90.00
_cell.angle_gamma   90.00
#
_symmetry.space_group_name_H-M   'P 1'
#
loop_
_entity.id
_entity.type
_entity.pdbx_description
1 polymer ?
#
loop_
_entity_poly.entity_id
_entity_poly.type
_entity_poly.pdbx_seq_one_letter_code
_entity_poly.pdbx_strand_id
1 'polypeptide(L)' 'MKIGDIVQRIPETFGETEIVQAKDRNQPKKERKPFTGTVTYIHPLRRYHVVSFRVRGGVIRESFAGA' A
#
# COMPACT_ATOMS: atom_id res chain seq x y z
N MET A 1 -4.56 6.77 -15.48
CA MET A 1 -4.75 7.02 -14.04
C MET A 1 -5.19 8.46 -13.84
N LYS A 2 -6.16 8.66 -13.00
CA LYS A 2 -6.71 10.00 -12.68
C LYS A 2 -6.87 10.15 -11.18
N ILE A 3 -6.84 11.37 -10.69
CA ILE A 3 -7.20 11.66 -9.30
C ILE A 3 -8.63 11.20 -9.05
N GLY A 4 -8.84 10.45 -7.97
CA GLY A 4 -10.13 9.83 -7.64
C GLY A 4 -10.25 8.38 -8.07
N ASP A 5 -9.33 7.88 -8.89
CA ASP A 5 -9.34 6.47 -9.28
C ASP A 5 -9.12 5.55 -8.07
N ILE A 6 -9.81 4.44 -8.06
CA ILE A 6 -9.63 3.39 -7.07
C ILE A 6 -8.58 2.41 -7.60
N VAL A 7 -7.55 2.21 -6.83
CA VAL A 7 -6.43 1.34 -7.23
C VAL A 7 -6.07 0.39 -6.11
N GLN A 8 -5.37 -0.68 -6.45
CA GLN A 8 -4.78 -1.59 -5.48
C GLN A 8 -3.26 -1.41 -5.51
N ARG A 9 -2.69 -1.22 -4.33
CA ARG A 9 -1.23 -1.04 -4.18
C ARG A 9 -0.76 -1.77 -2.93
N ILE A 10 0.48 -2.24 -2.97
CA ILE A 10 1.12 -2.85 -1.81
C ILE A 10 1.88 -1.74 -1.10
N PRO A 11 1.40 -1.27 0.06
CA PRO A 11 2.07 -0.20 0.79
C PRO A 11 3.37 -0.68 1.41
N GLU A 12 4.35 0.19 1.54
CA GLU A 12 5.62 -0.11 2.17
C GLU A 12 5.65 0.25 3.65
N THR A 13 4.81 1.18 4.07
CA THR A 13 4.84 1.73 5.42
C THR A 13 3.88 1.05 6.39
N PHE A 14 2.93 0.26 5.89
CA PHE A 14 1.95 -0.43 6.74
C PHE A 14 1.44 -1.70 6.05
N GLY A 15 0.55 -2.43 6.74
CA GLY A 15 -0.11 -3.60 6.16
C GLY A 15 0.73 -4.85 6.13
N GLU A 16 1.86 -4.85 6.81
CA GLU A 16 2.71 -6.02 6.94
C GLU A 16 2.10 -7.03 7.90
N THR A 17 1.91 -8.23 7.43
CA THR A 17 1.34 -9.32 8.24
C THR A 17 2.40 -10.37 8.50
N GLU A 18 2.57 -10.71 9.75
CA GLU A 18 3.47 -11.77 10.16
C GLU A 18 2.73 -13.11 10.09
N ILE A 19 3.30 -14.05 9.31
CA ILE A 19 2.76 -15.39 9.19
C ILE A 19 3.70 -16.35 9.86
N VAL A 20 3.22 -17.02 10.90
CA VAL A 20 3.96 -18.10 11.57
C VAL A 20 3.43 -19.42 11.04
N GLN A 21 4.29 -20.14 10.32
CA GLN A 21 3.95 -21.49 9.85
C GLN A 21 4.50 -22.52 10.81
N ALA A 22 3.71 -23.56 11.06
CA ALA A 22 4.12 -24.63 11.98
C ALA A 22 5.43 -25.35 11.58
N LYS A 23 5.75 -25.33 10.30
CA LYS A 23 6.99 -25.94 9.78
C LYS A 23 8.20 -25.01 9.86
N ASP A 24 7.98 -23.75 10.10
CA ASP A 24 9.02 -22.73 10.08
C ASP A 24 9.09 -22.04 11.44
N ARG A 25 9.52 -22.82 12.42
CA ARG A 25 9.49 -22.43 13.83
C ARG A 25 10.38 -21.25 14.18
N ASN A 26 11.39 -20.99 13.38
CA ASN A 26 12.44 -20.05 13.73
C ASN A 26 12.37 -18.74 12.96
N GLN A 27 11.51 -18.64 11.95
CA GLN A 27 11.43 -17.45 11.10
C GLN A 27 9.99 -17.14 10.71
N PRO A 28 9.32 -16.23 11.43
CA PRO A 28 8.04 -15.74 10.97
C PRO A 28 8.22 -15.04 9.62
N LYS A 29 7.41 -15.42 8.65
CA LYS A 29 7.39 -14.76 7.36
C LYS A 29 6.49 -13.55 7.43
N LYS A 30 6.99 -12.43 6.94
CA LYS A 30 6.20 -11.22 6.78
C LYS A 30 5.66 -11.16 5.36
N GLU A 31 4.37 -10.97 5.25
CA GLU A 31 3.71 -10.87 3.97
C GLU A 31 3.05 -9.51 3.82
N ARG A 32 3.20 -8.93 2.64
CA ARG A 32 2.54 -7.68 2.28
C ARG A 32 1.42 -7.96 1.31
N LYS A 33 0.25 -7.43 1.60
CA LYS A 33 -0.94 -7.62 0.78
C LYS A 33 -1.33 -6.32 0.10
N PRO A 34 -1.94 -6.39 -1.11
CA PRO A 34 -2.46 -5.19 -1.74
C PRO A 34 -3.65 -4.64 -0.96
N PHE A 35 -3.70 -3.33 -0.85
CA PHE A 35 -4.80 -2.59 -0.26
C PHE A 35 -5.47 -1.75 -1.32
N THR A 36 -6.77 -1.58 -1.19
CA THR A 36 -7.52 -0.69 -2.05
C THR A 36 -7.41 0.74 -1.52
N GLY A 37 -7.05 1.65 -2.40
CA GLY A 37 -6.94 3.06 -2.05
C GLY A 37 -7.42 3.95 -3.17
N THR A 38 -7.42 5.26 -2.90
CA THR A 38 -7.85 6.28 -3.85
C THR A 38 -6.69 7.17 -4.24
N VAL A 39 -6.50 7.39 -5.52
CA VAL A 39 -5.47 8.30 -6.02
C VAL A 39 -5.85 9.73 -5.65
N THR A 40 -5.00 10.41 -4.88
CA THR A 40 -5.24 11.77 -4.41
C THR A 40 -4.34 12.81 -5.08
N TYR A 41 -3.24 12.38 -5.68
CA TYR A 41 -2.31 13.27 -6.34
C TYR A 41 -1.55 12.52 -7.44
N ILE A 42 -1.29 13.21 -8.53
CA ILE A 42 -0.45 12.72 -9.63
C ILE A 42 0.55 13.82 -9.97
N HIS A 43 1.83 13.46 -9.93
CA HIS A 43 2.89 14.40 -10.31
C HIS A 43 2.70 14.85 -11.76
N PRO A 44 2.89 16.14 -12.09
CA PRO A 44 2.69 16.65 -13.45
C PRO A 44 3.51 15.94 -14.52
N LEU A 45 4.70 15.47 -14.18
CA LEU A 45 5.56 14.70 -15.07
C LEU A 45 5.39 13.19 -14.90
N ARG A 46 4.37 12.78 -14.17
CA ARG A 46 4.03 11.38 -13.91
C ARG A 46 5.16 10.57 -13.29
N ARG A 47 5.97 11.21 -12.46
CA ARG A 47 7.08 10.56 -11.76
C ARG A 47 6.61 9.72 -10.59
N TYR A 48 5.52 10.13 -9.96
CA TYR A 48 4.90 9.39 -8.87
C TYR A 48 3.43 9.78 -8.74
N HIS A 49 2.73 9.01 -7.96
CA HIS A 49 1.36 9.33 -7.56
C HIS A 49 1.19 9.03 -6.07
N VAL A 50 0.19 9.63 -5.46
CA VAL A 50 -0.11 9.41 -4.04
C VAL A 50 -1.45 8.71 -3.93
N VAL A 51 -1.49 7.67 -3.13
CA VAL A 51 -2.70 6.90 -2.85
C VAL A 51 -3.04 7.05 -1.38
N SER A 52 -4.31 7.32 -1.11
CA SER A 52 -4.86 7.41 0.24
C SER A 52 -5.52 6.08 0.58
N PHE A 53 -5.10 5.49 1.69
CA PHE A 53 -5.67 4.24 2.18
C PHE A 53 -6.45 4.48 3.46
N ARG A 54 -7.65 3.93 3.55
CA ARG A 54 -8.38 3.89 4.80
C ARG A 54 -7.91 2.72 5.62
N VAL A 55 -7.43 3.01 6.80
CA VAL A 55 -6.99 2.03 7.77
C VAL A 55 -7.74 2.22 9.07
N ARG A 56 -7.66 1.22 9.93
CA ARG A 56 -8.26 1.32 11.25
C ARG A 56 -7.60 2.46 12.03
N GLY A 57 -8.39 3.45 12.42
CA GLY A 57 -7.90 4.61 13.16
C GLY A 57 -7.57 5.82 12.31
N GLY A 58 -7.75 5.78 10.98
CA GLY A 58 -7.49 6.96 10.17
C GLY A 58 -7.24 6.69 8.69
N VAL A 59 -6.50 7.59 8.09
CA VAL A 59 -6.12 7.55 6.68
C VAL A 59 -4.62 7.66 6.58
N ILE A 60 -4.01 6.79 5.77
CA ILE A 60 -2.58 6.84 5.47
C ILE A 60 -2.42 7.14 3.98
N ARG A 61 -1.54 8.09 3.67
CA ARG A 61 -1.17 8.42 2.29
C ARG A 61 0.23 7.94 2.02
N GLU A 62 0.42 7.34 0.86
CA GLU A 62 1.71 6.83 0.46
C GLU A 62 1.95 7.12 -1.01
N SER A 63 3.19 7.45 -1.37
CA SER A 63 3.57 7.69 -2.75
C SER A 63 4.11 6.43 -3.40
N PHE A 64 3.81 6.27 -4.68
CA PHE A 64 4.27 5.15 -5.50
C PHE A 64 4.88 5.67 -6.79
N ALA A 65 5.92 5.02 -7.27
CA ALA A 65 6.62 5.43 -8.48
C ALA A 65 5.72 5.31 -9.71
N GLY A 66 5.87 6.27 -10.61
CA GLY A 66 5.13 6.32 -11.86
C GLY A 66 3.69 6.78 -11.73
N ALA A 67 3.03 6.92 -12.82
CA ALA A 67 1.58 7.23 -12.89
C ALA A 67 0.99 6.90 -14.27
#